data_210608e2740895f2ddb8a49a74724733
#
_entry.id   210608e2740895f2ddb8a49a74724733
#
_cell.length_a   1.000
_cell.length_b   1.000
_cell.length_c   1.000
_cell.angle_alpha   90.00
_cell.angle_beta   90.00
_cell.angle_gamma   90.00
#
_symmetry.space_group_name_H-M   'P 1'
#
loop_
_entity.id
_entity.type
_entity.pdbx_description
1 polymer ?
#
loop_
_entity_poly.entity_id
_entity_poly.type
_entity_poly.pdbx_seq_one_letter_code
_entity_poly.pdbx_strand_id
1 'polypeptide(L)'
;MSNNLKLQVLLKAVDQATRPFKAIRNETTRLSGGIRETQDRLKQLDAQASKIDGFRRTSSQLAVTQQKLKNAKDEAAALAVAFRSTARPTAAQARELEKARQAAAALQTKTNSLRLSVQQQREALNAAGISTRRLSSEQQRLRSEAAQATLSLSRQRQELQRLNQQQERLNHISERYRRGQALSAGVRNVGAAGVGAATVGAVAASSVLRPGYDFALANSTLQATLGVDKASPEFQSLRTQARSIGDNTAASANDAAQAQIIIAKSGGTADDIRAATPVTLNMSLANNRTMEESAKLLMSTKNAFGLANSQVAHLGDVISATLNKTAADFDGLNDALTYIAPVAKNAGVSVEQTTAMIGALAKEGTTGSMAGTGVRAMLLRVQAPTGEAFKAIKELGVKTSDSRGNMRPFFTILKEMQKSFEKNKLGTAQQAEYLKTIFGEEAASSAVTLMKGATSGLLDDLTKTFQQSDGSTGALVKVQQDNLGGDFKELQSAQEAIGTDLYDQLDGTLRQLTQDTTAFLLTVDKWIQANPELAGGIARAAVAGLIFVGALGAIGLIAWPVMAGINAIIAGAGLLATGFSIAGGAITGALGLITLPVVAVAAAIV
;
A
#
# COMPACT_ATOMS: atom_id res chain seq x y z
N MET A 1 50.80 17.82 -22.31
CA MET A 1 50.47 16.62 -21.52
C MET A 1 49.23 16.76 -20.62
N SER A 2 48.53 17.91 -20.53
CA SER A 2 47.37 18.09 -19.62
C SER A 2 46.00 17.70 -20.20
N ASN A 3 45.84 17.59 -21.52
CA ASN A 3 44.58 17.28 -22.14
C ASN A 3 44.21 15.78 -22.13
N ASN A 4 45.21 14.89 -22.12
CA ASN A 4 44.96 13.45 -22.07
C ASN A 4 44.48 12.95 -20.68
N LEU A 5 44.95 13.59 -19.62
CA LEU A 5 44.54 13.25 -18.25
C LEU A 5 43.07 13.65 -17.99
N LYS A 6 42.64 14.81 -18.49
CA LYS A 6 41.24 15.27 -18.37
C LYS A 6 40.27 14.35 -19.15
N LEU A 7 40.69 13.88 -20.33
CA LEU A 7 39.85 12.96 -21.13
C LEU A 7 39.75 11.58 -20.48
N GLN A 8 40.82 11.05 -19.90
CA GLN A 8 40.79 9.76 -19.17
C GLN A 8 39.98 9.83 -17.89
N VAL A 9 40.02 10.94 -17.15
CA VAL A 9 39.19 11.12 -15.95
C VAL A 9 37.72 11.26 -16.32
N LEU A 10 37.38 11.98 -17.40
CA LEU A 10 36.00 12.10 -17.92
C LEU A 10 35.46 10.77 -18.43
N LEU A 11 36.26 10.01 -19.19
CA LEU A 11 35.89 8.68 -19.66
C LEU A 11 35.70 7.68 -18.51
N LYS A 12 36.55 7.69 -17.49
CA LYS A 12 36.39 6.88 -16.28
C LYS A 12 35.14 7.28 -15.48
N ALA A 13 34.86 8.57 -15.34
CA ALA A 13 33.67 9.05 -14.62
C ALA A 13 32.38 8.68 -15.36
N VAL A 14 32.34 8.78 -16.69
CA VAL A 14 31.19 8.37 -17.52
C VAL A 14 31.00 6.85 -17.45
N ASP A 15 32.10 6.08 -17.49
CA ASP A 15 32.03 4.61 -17.42
C ASP A 15 31.60 4.13 -16.02
N GLN A 16 32.03 4.78 -14.95
CA GLN A 16 31.57 4.51 -13.58
C GLN A 16 30.11 4.90 -13.35
N ALA A 17 29.60 5.94 -14.02
CA ALA A 17 28.21 6.35 -13.91
C ALA A 17 27.25 5.46 -14.74
N THR A 18 27.72 4.92 -15.88
CA THR A 18 26.88 4.09 -16.77
C THR A 18 26.85 2.60 -16.40
N ARG A 19 27.89 2.08 -15.72
CA ARG A 19 27.94 0.69 -15.26
C ARG A 19 26.76 0.29 -14.35
N PRO A 20 26.38 1.07 -13.31
CA PRO A 20 25.24 0.74 -12.46
C PRO A 20 23.91 0.67 -13.24
N PHE A 21 23.69 1.58 -14.19
CA PHE A 21 22.48 1.57 -15.02
C PHE A 21 22.40 0.33 -15.91
N LYS A 22 23.53 -0.06 -16.51
CA LYS A 22 23.60 -1.25 -17.37
C LYS A 22 23.40 -2.53 -16.56
N ALA A 23 23.96 -2.59 -15.34
CA ALA A 23 23.78 -3.70 -14.42
C ALA A 23 22.32 -3.85 -13.98
N ILE A 24 21.68 -2.77 -13.52
CA ILE A 24 20.26 -2.79 -13.11
C ILE A 24 19.36 -3.17 -14.28
N ARG A 25 19.59 -2.62 -15.48
CA ARG A 25 18.78 -2.93 -16.65
C ARG A 25 18.90 -4.38 -17.07
N ASN A 26 20.09 -4.97 -17.03
CA ASN A 26 20.30 -6.38 -17.32
C ASN A 26 19.61 -7.27 -16.28
N GLU A 27 19.70 -6.92 -14.99
CA GLU A 27 19.08 -7.68 -13.91
C GLU A 27 17.54 -7.56 -13.95
N THR A 28 16.99 -6.38 -14.27
CA THR A 28 15.55 -6.18 -14.49
C THR A 28 15.04 -7.03 -15.65
N THR A 29 15.77 -7.12 -16.75
CA THR A 29 15.40 -7.95 -17.90
C THR A 29 15.42 -9.43 -17.54
N ARG A 30 16.45 -9.89 -16.80
CA ARG A 30 16.57 -11.26 -16.32
C ARG A 30 15.46 -11.64 -15.36
N LEU A 31 15.15 -10.78 -14.38
CA LEU A 31 14.04 -10.97 -13.44
C LEU A 31 12.68 -11.00 -14.15
N SER A 32 12.46 -10.13 -15.12
CA SER A 32 11.22 -10.12 -15.92
C SER A 32 11.04 -11.43 -16.70
N GLY A 33 12.13 -11.99 -17.23
CA GLY A 33 12.14 -13.32 -17.85
C GLY A 33 11.78 -14.42 -16.86
N GLY A 34 12.43 -14.44 -15.69
CA GLY A 34 12.18 -15.40 -14.62
C GLY A 34 10.76 -15.32 -14.05
N ILE A 35 10.18 -14.14 -13.98
CA ILE A 35 8.77 -13.93 -13.57
C ILE A 35 7.82 -14.59 -14.57
N ARG A 36 8.03 -14.38 -15.87
CA ARG A 36 7.21 -15.01 -16.93
C ARG A 36 7.30 -16.53 -16.87
N GLU A 37 8.50 -17.06 -16.77
CA GLU A 37 8.73 -18.51 -16.66
C GLU A 37 8.03 -19.11 -15.43
N THR A 38 8.12 -18.44 -14.27
CA THR A 38 7.44 -18.87 -13.04
C THR A 38 5.92 -18.81 -13.17
N GLN A 39 5.38 -17.79 -13.84
CA GLN A 39 3.96 -17.69 -14.13
C GLN A 39 3.46 -18.79 -15.07
N ASP A 40 4.21 -19.10 -16.11
CA ASP A 40 3.85 -20.18 -17.05
C ASP A 40 3.91 -21.54 -16.35
N ARG A 41 4.88 -21.75 -15.48
CA ARG A 41 4.95 -22.96 -14.64
C ARG A 41 3.73 -23.06 -13.70
N LEU A 42 3.32 -21.98 -13.06
CA LEU A 42 2.09 -21.96 -12.23
C LEU A 42 0.85 -22.33 -13.04
N LYS A 43 0.68 -21.77 -14.24
CA LYS A 43 -0.44 -22.12 -15.12
C LYS A 43 -0.45 -23.61 -15.47
N GLN A 44 0.73 -24.20 -15.73
CA GLN A 44 0.85 -25.62 -16.01
C GLN A 44 0.48 -26.48 -14.80
N LEU A 45 0.94 -26.10 -13.59
CA LEU A 45 0.60 -26.80 -12.35
C LEU A 45 -0.90 -26.74 -12.06
N ASP A 46 -1.52 -25.59 -12.23
CA ASP A 46 -2.98 -25.41 -12.05
C ASP A 46 -3.79 -26.22 -13.09
N ALA A 47 -3.34 -26.24 -14.32
CA ALA A 47 -3.97 -27.08 -15.36
C ALA A 47 -3.87 -28.58 -15.04
N GLN A 48 -2.75 -29.03 -14.49
CA GLN A 48 -2.57 -30.42 -14.05
C GLN A 48 -3.45 -30.73 -12.83
N ALA A 49 -3.52 -29.85 -11.85
CA ALA A 49 -4.41 -29.98 -10.68
C ALA A 49 -5.88 -30.07 -11.12
N SER A 50 -6.32 -29.20 -12.02
CA SER A 50 -7.68 -29.21 -12.58
C SER A 50 -8.03 -30.50 -13.30
N LYS A 51 -7.08 -31.13 -14.01
CA LYS A 51 -7.26 -32.45 -14.63
C LYS A 51 -7.48 -33.55 -13.58
N ILE A 52 -6.75 -33.52 -12.47
CA ILE A 52 -6.93 -34.45 -11.34
C ILE A 52 -8.33 -34.31 -10.74
N ASP A 53 -8.75 -33.07 -10.48
CA ASP A 53 -10.07 -32.81 -9.90
C ASP A 53 -11.22 -33.20 -10.85
N GLY A 54 -11.04 -32.99 -12.15
CA GLY A 54 -11.95 -33.46 -13.19
C GLY A 54 -12.10 -34.98 -13.18
N PHE A 55 -10.99 -35.70 -13.16
CA PHE A 55 -10.97 -37.17 -13.12
C PHE A 55 -11.63 -37.70 -11.84
N ARG A 56 -11.35 -37.13 -10.66
CA ARG A 56 -11.98 -37.53 -9.40
C ARG A 56 -13.49 -37.35 -9.44
N ARG A 57 -13.96 -36.20 -9.93
CA ARG A 57 -15.42 -35.93 -10.04
C ARG A 57 -16.10 -36.93 -10.97
N THR A 58 -15.53 -37.15 -12.15
CA THR A 58 -16.10 -38.09 -13.14
C THR A 58 -16.07 -39.53 -12.61
N SER A 59 -14.98 -39.92 -11.92
CA SER A 59 -14.82 -41.25 -11.32
C SER A 59 -15.85 -41.49 -10.20
N SER A 60 -16.08 -40.47 -9.33
CA SER A 60 -17.12 -40.52 -8.29
C SER A 60 -18.54 -40.61 -8.88
N GLN A 61 -18.80 -39.80 -9.93
CA GLN A 61 -20.08 -39.87 -10.64
C GLN A 61 -20.31 -41.25 -11.29
N LEU A 62 -19.25 -41.85 -11.84
CA LEU A 62 -19.35 -43.22 -12.38
C LEU A 62 -19.70 -44.23 -11.31
N ALA A 63 -19.06 -44.19 -10.14
CA ALA A 63 -19.32 -45.09 -9.03
C ALA A 63 -20.79 -44.96 -8.54
N VAL A 64 -21.25 -43.74 -8.33
CA VAL A 64 -22.64 -43.45 -7.91
C VAL A 64 -23.64 -43.92 -8.98
N THR A 65 -23.34 -43.67 -10.27
CA THR A 65 -24.24 -44.05 -11.37
C THR A 65 -24.28 -45.58 -11.56
N GLN A 66 -23.16 -46.29 -11.36
CA GLN A 66 -23.11 -47.74 -11.35
C GLN A 66 -23.96 -48.34 -10.23
N GLN A 67 -23.91 -47.76 -9.04
CA GLN A 67 -24.76 -48.20 -7.94
C GLN A 67 -26.26 -47.99 -8.24
N LYS A 68 -26.61 -46.82 -8.79
CA LYS A 68 -27.98 -46.53 -9.23
C LYS A 68 -28.42 -47.48 -10.34
N LEU A 69 -27.55 -47.79 -11.28
CA LEU A 69 -27.83 -48.76 -12.36
C LEU A 69 -28.11 -50.16 -11.80
N LYS A 70 -27.29 -50.60 -10.83
CA LYS A 70 -27.48 -51.89 -10.17
C LYS A 70 -28.84 -51.94 -9.51
N ASN A 71 -29.19 -50.93 -8.70
CA ASN A 71 -30.49 -50.85 -8.01
C ASN A 71 -31.64 -50.84 -9.02
N ALA A 72 -31.54 -50.06 -10.11
CA ALA A 72 -32.58 -50.00 -11.13
C ALA A 72 -32.73 -51.34 -11.91
N LYS A 73 -31.64 -52.09 -12.13
CA LYS A 73 -31.71 -53.43 -12.71
C LYS A 73 -32.35 -54.43 -11.77
N ASP A 74 -32.00 -54.38 -10.48
CA ASP A 74 -32.55 -55.25 -9.46
C ASP A 74 -34.07 -54.99 -9.29
N GLU A 75 -34.49 -53.71 -9.30
CA GLU A 75 -35.91 -53.30 -9.26
C GLU A 75 -36.65 -53.77 -10.53
N ALA A 76 -36.11 -53.56 -11.72
CA ALA A 76 -36.70 -54.00 -12.95
C ALA A 76 -36.83 -55.54 -13.03
N ALA A 77 -35.83 -56.28 -12.48
CA ALA A 77 -35.88 -57.73 -12.37
C ALA A 77 -36.93 -58.20 -11.39
N ALA A 78 -37.04 -57.57 -10.22
CA ALA A 78 -38.09 -57.88 -9.22
C ALA A 78 -39.49 -57.65 -9.79
N LEU A 79 -39.69 -56.50 -10.45
CA LEU A 79 -40.95 -56.17 -11.11
C LEU A 79 -41.27 -57.19 -12.26
N ALA A 80 -40.27 -57.63 -13.02
CA ALA A 80 -40.44 -58.62 -14.08
C ALA A 80 -40.86 -59.98 -13.52
N VAL A 81 -40.30 -60.41 -12.37
CA VAL A 81 -40.65 -61.65 -11.69
C VAL A 81 -42.09 -61.53 -11.16
N ALA A 82 -42.42 -60.42 -10.48
CA ALA A 82 -43.78 -60.16 -9.97
C ALA A 82 -44.82 -60.14 -11.11
N PHE A 83 -44.48 -59.50 -12.23
CA PHE A 83 -45.36 -59.46 -13.41
C PHE A 83 -45.59 -60.84 -14.02
N ARG A 84 -44.59 -61.72 -14.06
CA ARG A 84 -44.71 -63.10 -14.57
C ARG A 84 -45.47 -64.03 -13.63
N SER A 85 -45.40 -63.83 -12.32
CA SER A 85 -46.07 -64.64 -11.32
C SER A 85 -47.57 -64.25 -11.10
N THR A 86 -48.00 -63.13 -11.67
CA THR A 86 -49.40 -62.65 -11.57
C THR A 86 -50.25 -63.28 -12.68
N ALA A 87 -51.27 -64.02 -12.33
CA ALA A 87 -52.14 -64.72 -13.26
C ALA A 87 -52.92 -63.80 -14.24
N ARG A 88 -53.19 -62.56 -13.86
CA ARG A 88 -53.77 -61.48 -14.70
C ARG A 88 -53.07 -60.14 -14.40
N PRO A 89 -51.96 -59.85 -15.05
CA PRO A 89 -51.24 -58.58 -14.82
C PRO A 89 -52.10 -57.37 -15.20
N THR A 90 -52.07 -56.32 -14.37
CA THR A 90 -52.80 -55.08 -14.65
C THR A 90 -52.02 -54.17 -15.59
N ALA A 91 -52.70 -53.29 -16.32
CA ALA A 91 -52.03 -52.27 -17.17
C ALA A 91 -51.14 -51.33 -16.35
N ALA A 92 -51.40 -51.12 -15.07
CA ALA A 92 -50.50 -50.34 -14.17
C ALA A 92 -49.17 -51.06 -13.91
N GLN A 93 -49.23 -52.36 -13.60
CA GLN A 93 -48.00 -53.18 -13.42
C GLN A 93 -47.12 -53.25 -14.69
N ALA A 94 -47.75 -53.33 -15.86
CA ALA A 94 -47.04 -53.29 -17.14
C ALA A 94 -46.32 -51.95 -17.33
N ARG A 95 -46.99 -50.82 -16.99
CA ARG A 95 -46.37 -49.46 -17.05
C ARG A 95 -45.22 -49.28 -16.07
N GLU A 96 -45.35 -49.81 -14.85
CA GLU A 96 -44.26 -49.74 -13.84
C GLU A 96 -43.06 -50.54 -14.28
N LEU A 97 -43.23 -51.76 -14.80
CA LEU A 97 -42.13 -52.57 -15.33
C LEU A 97 -41.45 -51.86 -16.51
N GLU A 98 -42.21 -51.26 -17.40
CA GLU A 98 -41.67 -50.54 -18.55
C GLU A 98 -40.87 -49.28 -18.11
N LYS A 99 -41.39 -48.52 -17.17
CA LYS A 99 -40.65 -47.37 -16.57
C LYS A 99 -39.35 -47.80 -15.92
N ALA A 100 -39.35 -48.90 -15.15
CA ALA A 100 -38.16 -49.40 -14.49
C ALA A 100 -37.13 -49.87 -15.53
N ARG A 101 -37.55 -50.52 -16.63
CA ARG A 101 -36.66 -50.90 -17.73
C ARG A 101 -36.05 -49.70 -18.46
N GLN A 102 -36.87 -48.67 -18.73
CA GLN A 102 -36.40 -47.43 -19.37
C GLN A 102 -35.43 -46.68 -18.45
N ALA A 103 -35.66 -46.62 -17.15
CA ALA A 103 -34.75 -46.03 -16.17
C ALA A 103 -33.41 -46.80 -16.13
N ALA A 104 -33.44 -48.13 -16.12
CA ALA A 104 -32.24 -48.94 -16.16
C ALA A 104 -31.46 -48.76 -17.48
N ALA A 105 -32.14 -48.70 -18.65
CA ALA A 105 -31.54 -48.43 -19.92
C ALA A 105 -30.86 -47.04 -20.00
N ALA A 106 -31.55 -46.00 -19.51
CA ALA A 106 -31.01 -44.66 -19.44
C ALA A 106 -29.77 -44.58 -18.55
N LEU A 107 -29.79 -45.22 -17.38
CA LEU A 107 -28.63 -45.32 -16.48
C LEU A 107 -27.50 -46.14 -17.10
N GLN A 108 -27.80 -47.19 -17.89
CA GLN A 108 -26.80 -47.96 -18.60
C GLN A 108 -26.04 -47.09 -19.64
N THR A 109 -26.79 -46.31 -20.43
CA THR A 109 -26.21 -45.35 -21.40
C THR A 109 -25.32 -44.32 -20.70
N LYS A 110 -25.82 -43.73 -19.60
CA LYS A 110 -25.04 -42.77 -18.80
C LYS A 110 -23.79 -43.39 -18.19
N THR A 111 -23.89 -44.63 -17.70
CA THR A 111 -22.70 -45.37 -17.17
C THR A 111 -21.67 -45.60 -18.24
N ASN A 112 -22.05 -45.98 -19.46
CA ASN A 112 -21.14 -46.17 -20.56
C ASN A 112 -20.44 -44.90 -20.99
N SER A 113 -21.18 -43.76 -21.05
CA SER A 113 -20.55 -42.47 -21.39
C SER A 113 -19.57 -42.01 -20.31
N LEU A 114 -19.92 -42.16 -19.01
CA LEU A 114 -19.03 -41.84 -17.91
C LEU A 114 -17.76 -42.74 -17.91
N ARG A 115 -17.91 -44.04 -18.22
CA ARG A 115 -16.78 -44.97 -18.32
C ARG A 115 -15.79 -44.51 -19.41
N LEU A 116 -16.30 -44.14 -20.58
CA LEU A 116 -15.48 -43.62 -21.67
C LEU A 116 -14.76 -42.30 -21.24
N SER A 117 -15.49 -41.40 -20.60
CA SER A 117 -14.92 -40.14 -20.11
C SER A 117 -13.83 -40.35 -19.04
N VAL A 118 -14.04 -41.29 -18.10
CA VAL A 118 -13.01 -41.68 -17.11
C VAL A 118 -11.78 -42.26 -17.80
N GLN A 119 -11.97 -43.08 -18.82
CA GLN A 119 -10.84 -43.65 -19.59
C GLN A 119 -10.04 -42.56 -20.31
N GLN A 120 -10.72 -41.66 -21.02
CA GLN A 120 -10.06 -40.55 -21.73
C GLN A 120 -9.29 -39.62 -20.75
N GLN A 121 -9.91 -39.28 -19.60
CA GLN A 121 -9.25 -38.47 -18.58
C GLN A 121 -8.05 -39.20 -17.94
N ARG A 122 -8.13 -40.52 -17.76
CA ARG A 122 -7.01 -41.36 -17.29
C ARG A 122 -5.84 -41.36 -18.27
N GLU A 123 -6.12 -41.49 -19.55
CA GLU A 123 -5.11 -41.43 -20.62
C GLU A 123 -4.45 -40.03 -20.65
N ALA A 124 -5.25 -38.96 -20.55
CA ALA A 124 -4.76 -37.61 -20.51
C ALA A 124 -3.91 -37.30 -19.26
N LEU A 125 -4.22 -37.91 -18.10
CA LEU A 125 -3.41 -37.80 -16.87
C LEU A 125 -2.09 -38.60 -17.04
N ASN A 126 -2.14 -39.82 -17.57
CA ASN A 126 -0.95 -40.64 -17.81
C ASN A 126 -0.02 -39.96 -18.83
N ALA A 127 -0.55 -39.38 -19.90
CA ALA A 127 0.22 -38.60 -20.87
C ALA A 127 0.86 -37.35 -20.24
N ALA A 128 0.25 -36.78 -19.21
CA ALA A 128 0.82 -35.69 -18.40
C ALA A 128 1.79 -36.15 -17.29
N GLY A 129 2.13 -37.46 -17.24
CA GLY A 129 3.04 -38.04 -16.26
C GLY A 129 2.43 -38.20 -14.86
N ILE A 130 1.08 -38.07 -14.72
CA ILE A 130 0.38 -38.13 -13.43
C ILE A 130 -0.19 -39.54 -13.24
N SER A 131 0.27 -40.21 -12.18
CA SER A 131 -0.19 -41.57 -11.85
C SER A 131 -1.60 -41.56 -11.25
N THR A 132 -2.57 -42.18 -11.91
CA THR A 132 -3.94 -42.32 -11.41
C THR A 132 -4.06 -43.25 -10.20
N ARG A 133 -3.03 -44.01 -9.85
CA ARG A 133 -3.00 -44.87 -8.66
C ARG A 133 -2.58 -44.09 -7.40
N ARG A 134 -1.91 -42.94 -7.53
CA ARG A 134 -1.37 -42.14 -6.45
C ARG A 134 -1.85 -40.69 -6.50
N LEU A 135 -3.11 -40.47 -6.89
CA LEU A 135 -3.65 -39.13 -7.11
C LEU A 135 -3.55 -38.20 -5.90
N SER A 136 -3.63 -38.73 -4.67
CA SER A 136 -3.50 -37.91 -3.44
C SER A 136 -2.07 -37.39 -3.28
N SER A 137 -1.07 -38.24 -3.46
CA SER A 137 0.33 -37.82 -3.37
C SER A 137 0.73 -36.91 -4.53
N GLU A 138 0.23 -37.14 -5.73
CA GLU A 138 0.46 -36.26 -6.88
C GLU A 138 -0.19 -34.88 -6.69
N GLN A 139 -1.39 -34.84 -6.15
CA GLN A 139 -2.05 -33.57 -5.84
C GLN A 139 -1.32 -32.80 -4.73
N GLN A 140 -0.80 -33.50 -3.72
CA GLN A 140 0.01 -32.88 -2.66
C GLN A 140 1.33 -32.35 -3.23
N ARG A 141 1.99 -33.10 -4.14
CA ARG A 141 3.18 -32.66 -4.85
C ARG A 141 2.92 -31.39 -5.67
N LEU A 142 1.87 -31.38 -6.49
CA LEU A 142 1.50 -30.22 -7.32
C LEU A 142 1.18 -28.98 -6.46
N ARG A 143 0.49 -29.15 -5.33
CA ARG A 143 0.22 -28.05 -4.38
C ARG A 143 1.51 -27.51 -3.77
N SER A 144 2.42 -28.37 -3.36
CA SER A 144 3.71 -28.00 -2.81
C SER A 144 4.56 -27.24 -3.86
N GLU A 145 4.61 -27.74 -5.10
CA GLU A 145 5.31 -27.07 -6.19
C GLU A 145 4.67 -25.71 -6.55
N ALA A 146 3.34 -25.61 -6.57
CA ALA A 146 2.63 -24.36 -6.80
C ALA A 146 2.88 -23.34 -5.67
N ALA A 147 2.89 -23.79 -4.42
CA ALA A 147 3.22 -22.94 -3.28
C ALA A 147 4.67 -22.41 -3.36
N GLN A 148 5.63 -23.27 -3.72
CA GLN A 148 7.03 -22.85 -3.92
C GLN A 148 7.17 -21.87 -5.09
N ALA A 149 6.48 -22.12 -6.20
CA ALA A 149 6.49 -21.21 -7.35
C ALA A 149 5.86 -19.85 -7.00
N THR A 150 4.79 -19.84 -6.20
CA THR A 150 4.14 -18.60 -5.71
C THR A 150 5.08 -17.81 -4.80
N LEU A 151 5.79 -18.47 -3.88
CA LEU A 151 6.80 -17.84 -3.02
C LEU A 151 7.97 -17.27 -3.86
N SER A 152 8.43 -18.03 -4.86
CA SER A 152 9.47 -17.57 -5.79
C SER A 152 9.01 -16.34 -6.57
N LEU A 153 7.78 -16.35 -7.08
CA LEU A 153 7.18 -15.22 -7.80
C LEU A 153 7.05 -13.97 -6.92
N SER A 154 6.65 -14.14 -5.67
CA SER A 154 6.58 -13.05 -4.70
C SER A 154 7.95 -12.41 -4.46
N ARG A 155 8.99 -13.23 -4.22
CA ARG A 155 10.38 -12.75 -4.03
C ARG A 155 10.89 -12.03 -5.28
N GLN A 156 10.67 -12.59 -6.47
CA GLN A 156 11.06 -11.98 -7.73
C GLN A 156 10.37 -10.62 -7.97
N ARG A 157 9.08 -10.51 -7.63
CA ARG A 157 8.35 -9.23 -7.71
C ARG A 157 8.88 -8.19 -6.74
N GLN A 158 9.17 -8.57 -5.49
CA GLN A 158 9.78 -7.67 -4.51
C GLN A 158 11.15 -7.16 -4.98
N GLU A 159 11.98 -8.04 -5.51
CA GLU A 159 13.30 -7.66 -6.02
C GLU A 159 13.17 -6.75 -7.26
N LEU A 160 12.21 -7.01 -8.14
CA LEU A 160 11.93 -6.13 -9.28
C LEU A 160 11.47 -4.74 -8.82
N GLN A 161 10.62 -4.65 -7.81
CA GLN A 161 10.20 -3.37 -7.23
C GLN A 161 11.40 -2.62 -6.64
N ARG A 162 12.27 -3.32 -5.92
CA ARG A 162 13.49 -2.74 -5.36
C ARG A 162 14.43 -2.21 -6.45
N LEU A 163 14.63 -2.97 -7.53
CA LEU A 163 15.45 -2.53 -8.66
C LEU A 163 14.83 -1.32 -9.39
N ASN A 164 13.52 -1.30 -9.57
CA ASN A 164 12.82 -0.16 -10.16
C ASN A 164 12.99 1.10 -9.31
N GLN A 165 12.84 1.00 -7.99
CA GLN A 165 13.09 2.12 -7.07
C GLN A 165 14.55 2.60 -7.12
N GLN A 166 15.51 1.68 -7.22
CA GLN A 166 16.91 2.04 -7.41
C GLN A 166 17.13 2.73 -8.75
N GLN A 167 16.50 2.28 -9.81
CA GLN A 167 16.58 2.88 -11.14
C GLN A 167 15.97 4.29 -11.15
N GLU A 168 14.82 4.49 -10.50
CA GLU A 168 14.21 5.81 -10.33
C GLU A 168 15.14 6.77 -9.57
N ARG A 169 15.72 6.33 -8.46
CA ARG A 169 16.71 7.13 -7.72
C ARG A 169 17.90 7.51 -8.59
N LEU A 170 18.45 6.57 -9.37
CA LEU A 170 19.55 6.84 -10.29
C LEU A 170 19.13 7.77 -11.43
N ASN A 171 17.91 7.62 -11.97
CA ASN A 171 17.36 8.51 -12.99
C ASN A 171 17.25 9.95 -12.44
N HIS A 172 16.73 10.12 -11.23
CA HIS A 172 16.67 11.43 -10.57
C HIS A 172 18.05 12.04 -10.34
N ILE A 173 19.04 11.23 -9.96
CA ILE A 173 20.44 11.67 -9.83
C ILE A 173 21.01 12.06 -11.19
N SER A 174 20.76 11.27 -12.25
CA SER A 174 21.25 11.54 -13.59
C SER A 174 20.58 12.75 -14.23
N GLU A 175 19.30 12.99 -13.96
CA GLU A 175 18.59 14.19 -14.39
C GLU A 175 19.11 15.44 -13.67
N ARG A 176 19.34 15.37 -12.36
CA ARG A 176 20.00 16.46 -11.61
C ARG A 176 21.39 16.74 -12.16
N TYR A 177 22.15 15.69 -12.46
CA TYR A 177 23.49 15.85 -13.05
C TYR A 177 23.44 16.44 -14.47
N ARG A 178 22.51 15.98 -15.34
CA ARG A 178 22.31 16.54 -16.69
C ARG A 178 21.83 18.00 -16.65
N ARG A 179 20.89 18.33 -15.74
CA ARG A 179 20.47 19.72 -15.52
C ARG A 179 21.65 20.57 -15.01
N GLY A 180 22.45 20.04 -14.12
CA GLY A 180 23.69 20.69 -13.68
C GLY A 180 24.73 20.86 -14.80
N GLN A 181 24.90 19.88 -15.69
CA GLN A 181 25.78 19.99 -16.85
C GLN A 181 25.24 20.94 -17.94
N ALA A 182 23.94 20.95 -18.20
CA ALA A 182 23.33 21.90 -19.15
C ALA A 182 23.47 23.35 -18.64
N LEU A 183 23.32 23.57 -17.33
CA LEU A 183 23.61 24.84 -16.68
C LEU A 183 25.12 25.18 -16.74
N SER A 184 26.01 24.23 -16.50
CA SER A 184 27.48 24.43 -16.54
C SER A 184 27.99 24.64 -17.98
N ALA A 185 27.38 24.04 -19.00
CA ALA A 185 27.72 24.28 -20.41
C ALA A 185 27.29 25.68 -20.89
N GLY A 186 26.11 26.15 -20.42
CA GLY A 186 25.67 27.53 -20.65
C GLY A 186 26.58 28.57 -19.98
N VAL A 187 27.05 28.29 -18.77
CA VAL A 187 27.94 29.15 -17.99
C VAL A 187 29.38 29.18 -18.54
N ARG A 188 29.79 28.12 -19.21
CA ARG A 188 31.16 28.02 -19.76
C ARG A 188 31.43 28.94 -20.94
N ASN A 189 30.40 29.44 -21.61
CA ASN A 189 30.48 30.36 -22.75
C ASN A 189 30.29 31.83 -22.37
N VAL A 190 29.98 32.14 -21.10
CA VAL A 190 29.79 33.51 -20.61
C VAL A 190 30.79 33.78 -19.46
N GLY A 191 31.94 34.28 -19.84
CA GLY A 191 32.91 35.01 -19.00
C GLY A 191 33.37 34.40 -17.66
N ALA A 192 34.60 33.97 -17.63
CA ALA A 192 35.25 33.13 -16.63
C ALA A 192 35.49 33.71 -15.22
N ALA A 193 34.85 34.76 -14.75
CA ALA A 193 35.21 35.35 -13.46
C ALA A 193 34.09 35.71 -12.45
N GLY A 194 32.82 35.68 -12.83
CA GLY A 194 31.77 36.18 -11.91
C GLY A 194 30.57 35.28 -11.65
N VAL A 195 30.32 34.26 -12.47
CA VAL A 195 29.02 33.55 -12.49
C VAL A 195 29.05 32.18 -11.77
N GLY A 196 30.24 31.61 -11.54
CA GLY A 196 30.39 30.31 -10.88
C GLY A 196 29.94 30.28 -9.42
N ALA A 197 30.08 31.38 -8.69
CA ALA A 197 29.64 31.46 -7.29
C ALA A 197 28.12 31.63 -7.14
N ALA A 198 27.47 32.32 -8.09
CA ALA A 198 26.03 32.61 -8.01
C ALA A 198 25.13 31.38 -8.31
N THR A 199 25.57 30.48 -9.20
CA THR A 199 24.78 29.28 -9.56
C THR A 199 24.88 28.18 -8.49
N VAL A 200 26.04 28.00 -7.87
CA VAL A 200 26.20 27.06 -6.75
C VAL A 200 25.41 27.56 -5.54
N GLY A 201 25.40 28.88 -5.28
CA GLY A 201 24.64 29.51 -4.23
C GLY A 201 23.11 29.40 -4.44
N ALA A 202 22.60 29.58 -5.68
CA ALA A 202 21.18 29.46 -5.97
C ALA A 202 20.64 28.03 -5.79
N VAL A 203 21.44 27.02 -6.16
CA VAL A 203 21.08 25.60 -5.94
C VAL A 203 21.11 25.26 -4.46
N ALA A 204 22.09 25.73 -3.70
CA ALA A 204 22.15 25.55 -2.25
C ALA A 204 21.00 26.29 -1.55
N ALA A 205 20.67 27.52 -1.97
CA ALA A 205 19.55 28.29 -1.45
C ALA A 205 18.22 27.59 -1.67
N SER A 206 17.99 27.05 -2.88
CA SER A 206 16.76 26.32 -3.18
C SER A 206 16.60 25.06 -2.33
N SER A 207 17.68 24.37 -1.99
CA SER A 207 17.63 23.17 -1.14
C SER A 207 17.30 23.48 0.32
N VAL A 208 17.77 24.61 0.84
CA VAL A 208 17.49 25.05 2.22
C VAL A 208 16.07 25.61 2.38
N LEU A 209 15.57 26.37 1.38
CA LEU A 209 14.25 26.97 1.43
C LEU A 209 13.12 26.00 1.02
N ARG A 210 13.45 24.87 0.38
CA ARG A 210 12.49 23.91 -0.13
C ARG A 210 11.54 23.37 0.94
N PRO A 211 11.98 22.96 2.14
CA PRO A 211 11.06 22.49 3.19
C PRO A 211 10.00 23.54 3.54
N GLY A 212 10.39 24.80 3.64
CA GLY A 212 9.45 25.90 3.89
C GLY A 212 8.46 26.12 2.75
N TYR A 213 8.94 26.07 1.50
CA TYR A 213 8.07 26.14 0.32
C TYR A 213 7.05 24.99 0.28
N ASP A 214 7.52 23.74 0.47
CA ASP A 214 6.66 22.56 0.45
C ASP A 214 5.62 22.63 1.60
N PHE A 215 6.03 23.09 2.79
CA PHE A 215 5.14 23.32 3.93
C PHE A 215 4.11 24.43 3.65
N ALA A 216 4.51 25.55 3.04
CA ALA A 216 3.59 26.64 2.69
C ALA A 216 2.56 26.19 1.64
N LEU A 217 2.99 25.38 0.65
CA LEU A 217 2.10 24.79 -0.34
C LEU A 217 1.09 23.83 0.28
N ALA A 218 1.54 22.95 1.19
CA ALA A 218 0.67 22.04 1.93
C ALA A 218 -0.36 22.81 2.77
N ASN A 219 0.06 23.87 3.48
CA ASN A 219 -0.86 24.71 4.25
C ASN A 219 -1.87 25.43 3.36
N SER A 220 -1.49 25.90 2.18
CA SER A 220 -2.43 26.49 1.22
C SER A 220 -3.47 25.47 0.74
N THR A 221 -3.03 24.22 0.51
CA THR A 221 -3.92 23.11 0.17
C THR A 221 -4.86 22.75 1.32
N LEU A 222 -4.35 22.69 2.56
CA LEU A 222 -5.17 22.47 3.75
C LEU A 222 -6.22 23.55 3.93
N GLN A 223 -5.82 24.83 3.81
CA GLN A 223 -6.71 25.98 3.86
C GLN A 223 -7.84 25.88 2.83
N ALA A 224 -7.49 25.58 1.58
CA ALA A 224 -8.47 25.42 0.51
C ALA A 224 -9.42 24.24 0.76
N THR A 225 -8.89 23.12 1.31
CA THR A 225 -9.69 21.93 1.63
C THR A 225 -10.69 22.20 2.74
N LEU A 226 -10.31 22.98 3.76
CA LEU A 226 -11.17 23.36 4.88
C LEU A 226 -12.12 24.51 4.53
N GLY A 227 -11.84 25.31 3.50
CA GLY A 227 -12.62 26.47 3.10
C GLY A 227 -12.58 27.61 4.12
N VAL A 228 -11.49 27.72 4.90
CA VAL A 228 -11.32 28.70 5.98
C VAL A 228 -10.39 29.84 5.58
N ASP A 229 -10.50 30.98 6.26
CA ASP A 229 -9.57 32.09 6.07
C ASP A 229 -8.17 31.75 6.61
N LYS A 230 -7.13 32.25 5.95
CA LYS A 230 -5.72 32.06 6.37
C LYS A 230 -5.46 32.62 7.77
N ALA A 231 -6.16 33.69 8.17
CA ALA A 231 -6.02 34.33 9.49
C ALA A 231 -6.92 33.69 10.56
N SER A 232 -7.75 32.69 10.21
CA SER A 232 -8.64 32.07 11.20
C SER A 232 -7.84 31.38 12.32
N PRO A 233 -8.25 31.49 13.58
CA PRO A 233 -7.57 30.86 14.72
C PRO A 233 -7.48 29.34 14.56
N GLU A 234 -8.49 28.73 13.96
CA GLU A 234 -8.54 27.29 13.70
C GLU A 234 -7.42 26.87 12.76
N PHE A 235 -7.26 27.52 11.59
CA PHE A 235 -6.21 27.23 10.65
C PHE A 235 -4.81 27.50 11.24
N GLN A 236 -4.65 28.63 11.94
CA GLN A 236 -3.37 28.97 12.59
C GLN A 236 -2.97 27.94 13.64
N SER A 237 -3.92 27.40 14.39
CA SER A 237 -3.70 26.36 15.38
C SER A 237 -3.20 25.05 14.71
N LEU A 238 -3.77 24.66 13.57
CA LEU A 238 -3.34 23.47 12.80
C LEU A 238 -1.94 23.67 12.21
N ARG A 239 -1.67 24.85 11.65
CA ARG A 239 -0.34 25.21 11.14
C ARG A 239 0.71 25.15 12.25
N THR A 240 0.39 25.71 13.42
CA THR A 240 1.27 25.67 14.60
C THR A 240 1.51 24.24 15.08
N GLN A 241 0.48 23.39 15.08
CA GLN A 241 0.62 21.99 15.44
C GLN A 241 1.57 21.25 14.47
N ALA A 242 1.41 21.45 13.16
CA ALA A 242 2.29 20.84 12.16
C ALA A 242 3.75 21.32 12.32
N ARG A 243 3.95 22.61 12.59
CA ARG A 243 5.27 23.18 12.92
C ARG A 243 5.87 22.52 14.16
N SER A 244 5.12 22.46 15.25
CA SER A 244 5.58 21.85 16.50
C SER A 244 6.00 20.39 16.33
N ILE A 245 5.34 19.63 15.44
CA ILE A 245 5.74 18.28 15.10
C ILE A 245 7.11 18.30 14.40
N GLY A 246 7.29 19.16 13.39
CA GLY A 246 8.56 19.29 12.69
C GLY A 246 9.71 19.76 13.59
N ASP A 247 9.42 20.61 14.56
CA ASP A 247 10.45 21.16 15.45
C ASP A 247 10.88 20.19 16.57
N ASN A 248 10.01 19.27 16.96
CA ASN A 248 10.19 18.45 18.17
C ASN A 248 10.18 16.93 17.95
N THR A 249 10.11 16.46 16.70
CA THR A 249 10.02 15.03 16.41
C THR A 249 10.82 14.66 15.15
N ALA A 250 10.91 13.38 14.88
CA ALA A 250 11.58 12.84 13.70
C ALA A 250 10.76 12.97 12.39
N ALA A 251 9.58 13.59 12.42
CA ALA A 251 8.78 13.89 11.23
C ALA A 251 8.89 15.37 10.88
N SER A 252 8.79 15.71 9.59
CA SER A 252 8.83 17.12 9.16
C SER A 252 7.50 17.84 9.36
N ALA A 253 7.55 19.17 9.40
CA ALA A 253 6.33 19.99 9.43
C ALA A 253 5.47 19.77 8.17
N ASN A 254 6.10 19.53 7.03
CA ASN A 254 5.39 19.19 5.80
C ASN A 254 4.68 17.84 5.88
N ASP A 255 5.30 16.80 6.45
CA ASP A 255 4.65 15.49 6.63
C ASP A 255 3.40 15.62 7.52
N ALA A 256 3.49 16.41 8.58
CA ALA A 256 2.36 16.70 9.44
C ALA A 256 1.25 17.45 8.69
N ALA A 257 1.60 18.46 7.87
CA ALA A 257 0.63 19.19 7.06
C ALA A 257 -0.03 18.30 5.99
N GLN A 258 0.71 17.38 5.35
CA GLN A 258 0.15 16.42 4.42
C GLN A 258 -0.84 15.47 5.11
N ALA A 259 -0.51 14.97 6.30
CA ALA A 259 -1.44 14.19 7.11
C ALA A 259 -2.72 14.97 7.45
N GLN A 260 -2.59 16.23 7.84
CA GLN A 260 -3.74 17.11 8.09
C GLN A 260 -4.64 17.28 6.87
N ILE A 261 -4.06 17.37 5.65
CA ILE A 261 -4.81 17.40 4.39
C ILE A 261 -5.60 16.11 4.19
N ILE A 262 -4.99 14.95 4.45
CA ILE A 262 -5.68 13.65 4.32
C ILE A 262 -6.85 13.55 5.31
N ILE A 263 -6.65 13.98 6.54
CA ILE A 263 -7.70 13.99 7.56
C ILE A 263 -8.85 14.91 7.13
N ALA A 264 -8.54 16.12 6.63
CA ALA A 264 -9.53 17.06 6.11
C ALA A 264 -10.31 16.47 4.93
N LYS A 265 -9.62 15.89 3.94
CA LYS A 265 -10.24 15.22 2.77
C LYS A 265 -11.09 14.01 3.15
N SER A 266 -10.84 13.40 4.30
CA SER A 266 -11.65 12.32 4.86
C SER A 266 -12.92 12.83 5.57
N GLY A 267 -13.22 14.13 5.44
CA GLY A 267 -14.37 14.79 6.07
C GLY A 267 -14.09 15.25 7.51
N GLY A 268 -12.83 15.27 7.94
CA GLY A 268 -12.45 15.70 9.28
C GLY A 268 -12.56 17.22 9.47
N THR A 269 -13.12 17.62 10.61
CA THR A 269 -13.13 19.01 11.09
C THR A 269 -11.75 19.42 11.62
N ALA A 270 -11.56 20.68 11.95
CA ALA A 270 -10.33 21.15 12.61
C ALA A 270 -10.04 20.40 13.92
N ASP A 271 -11.08 20.03 14.67
CA ASP A 271 -10.95 19.24 15.90
C ASP A 271 -10.54 17.79 15.61
N ASP A 272 -11.08 17.18 14.55
CA ASP A 272 -10.64 15.86 14.08
C ASP A 272 -9.16 15.88 13.69
N ILE A 273 -8.75 16.91 12.94
CA ILE A 273 -7.36 17.07 12.50
C ILE A 273 -6.44 17.22 13.71
N ARG A 274 -6.82 18.07 14.66
CA ARG A 274 -6.04 18.32 15.88
C ARG A 274 -5.86 17.04 16.70
N ALA A 275 -6.93 16.26 16.85
CA ALA A 275 -6.90 15.01 17.61
C ALA A 275 -6.12 13.88 16.87
N ALA A 276 -6.28 13.76 15.56
CA ALA A 276 -5.72 12.66 14.81
C ALA A 276 -4.25 12.84 14.41
N THR A 277 -3.77 14.08 14.20
CA THR A 277 -2.41 14.34 13.73
C THR A 277 -1.33 13.76 14.65
N PRO A 278 -1.37 13.91 16.00
CA PRO A 278 -0.38 13.29 16.88
C PRO A 278 -0.42 11.76 16.86
N VAL A 279 -1.62 11.20 16.72
CA VAL A 279 -1.80 9.74 16.61
C VAL A 279 -1.20 9.22 15.32
N THR A 280 -1.44 9.94 14.22
CA THR A 280 -0.86 9.65 12.92
C THR A 280 0.66 9.68 12.94
N LEU A 281 1.27 10.66 13.63
CA LEU A 281 2.71 10.72 13.85
C LEU A 281 3.22 9.45 14.54
N ASN A 282 2.65 9.09 15.69
CA ASN A 282 3.07 7.91 16.43
C ASN A 282 2.90 6.63 15.60
N MET A 283 1.79 6.49 14.86
CA MET A 283 1.56 5.35 13.97
C MET A 283 2.60 5.29 12.84
N SER A 284 2.96 6.43 12.24
CA SER A 284 3.94 6.49 11.16
C SER A 284 5.32 6.08 11.63
N LEU A 285 5.75 6.60 12.77
CA LEU A 285 7.05 6.29 13.36
C LEU A 285 7.14 4.84 13.85
N ALA A 286 6.08 4.34 14.53
CA ALA A 286 6.03 2.97 15.05
C ALA A 286 6.03 1.90 13.95
N ASN A 287 5.41 2.19 12.79
CA ASN A 287 5.22 1.22 11.73
C ASN A 287 6.09 1.49 10.50
N ASN A 288 7.01 2.47 10.58
CA ASN A 288 7.89 2.90 9.49
C ASN A 288 7.13 3.19 8.19
N ARG A 289 6.05 3.97 8.31
CA ARG A 289 5.18 4.44 7.22
C ARG A 289 5.15 5.96 7.18
N THR A 290 4.65 6.52 6.08
CA THR A 290 4.42 7.96 6.02
C THR A 290 3.29 8.39 6.94
N MET A 291 3.28 9.66 7.36
CA MET A 291 2.16 10.22 8.10
C MET A 291 0.87 10.22 7.25
N GLU A 292 0.99 10.40 5.94
CA GLU A 292 -0.13 10.35 4.99
C GLU A 292 -0.81 8.98 4.94
N GLU A 293 -0.03 7.89 4.80
CA GLU A 293 -0.55 6.51 4.82
C GLU A 293 -1.22 6.19 6.16
N SER A 294 -0.58 6.59 7.26
CA SER A 294 -1.11 6.40 8.61
C SER A 294 -2.40 7.17 8.86
N ALA A 295 -2.49 8.42 8.37
CA ALA A 295 -3.71 9.23 8.44
C ALA A 295 -4.86 8.60 7.66
N LYS A 296 -4.58 8.07 6.47
CA LYS A 296 -5.58 7.40 5.63
C LYS A 296 -6.16 6.18 6.32
N LEU A 297 -5.31 5.28 6.84
CA LEU A 297 -5.76 4.09 7.57
C LEU A 297 -6.55 4.47 8.84
N LEU A 298 -6.03 5.41 9.63
CA LEU A 298 -6.67 5.86 10.86
C LEU A 298 -8.07 6.43 10.60
N MET A 299 -8.18 7.36 9.64
CA MET A 299 -9.44 8.05 9.35
C MET A 299 -10.45 7.16 8.66
N SER A 300 -10.03 6.30 7.72
CA SER A 300 -10.94 5.34 7.08
C SER A 300 -11.55 4.38 8.12
N THR A 301 -10.74 3.91 9.06
CA THR A 301 -11.21 3.02 10.13
C THR A 301 -12.09 3.76 11.13
N LYS A 302 -11.68 4.96 11.59
CA LYS A 302 -12.49 5.83 12.45
C LYS A 302 -13.90 6.05 11.88
N ASN A 303 -13.97 6.46 10.62
CA ASN A 303 -15.22 6.78 9.95
C ASN A 303 -16.09 5.53 9.74
N ALA A 304 -15.51 4.40 9.33
CA ALA A 304 -16.22 3.16 9.11
C ALA A 304 -16.84 2.60 10.41
N PHE A 305 -16.13 2.67 11.53
CA PHE A 305 -16.68 2.30 12.84
C PHE A 305 -17.49 3.41 13.50
N GLY A 306 -17.41 4.65 13.00
CA GLY A 306 -18.11 5.83 13.56
C GLY A 306 -17.62 6.20 14.96
N LEU A 307 -16.29 6.17 15.14
CA LEU A 307 -15.65 6.45 16.43
C LEU A 307 -15.57 7.97 16.69
N ALA A 308 -15.73 8.37 17.95
CA ALA A 308 -15.55 9.74 18.39
C ALA A 308 -14.06 10.14 18.41
N ASN A 309 -13.78 11.45 18.44
CA ASN A 309 -12.39 11.96 18.51
C ASN A 309 -11.65 11.50 19.76
N SER A 310 -12.34 11.30 20.89
CA SER A 310 -11.76 10.76 22.12
C SER A 310 -11.24 9.31 21.98
N GLN A 311 -11.70 8.58 20.97
CA GLN A 311 -11.33 7.18 20.72
C GLN A 311 -10.20 7.05 19.67
N VAL A 312 -9.78 8.15 19.05
CA VAL A 312 -8.78 8.12 17.96
C VAL A 312 -7.41 7.65 18.44
N ALA A 313 -7.00 8.06 19.64
CA ALA A 313 -5.74 7.63 20.24
C ALA A 313 -5.74 6.11 20.47
N HIS A 314 -6.80 5.60 21.09
CA HIS A 314 -6.99 4.16 21.28
C HIS A 314 -7.00 3.40 19.94
N LEU A 315 -7.70 3.92 18.93
CA LEU A 315 -7.70 3.30 17.60
C LEU A 315 -6.29 3.18 17.00
N GLY A 316 -5.48 4.23 17.11
CA GLY A 316 -4.09 4.22 16.66
C GLY A 316 -3.25 3.15 17.38
N ASP A 317 -3.47 3.01 18.68
CA ASP A 317 -2.82 1.99 19.51
C ASP A 317 -3.27 0.57 19.14
N VAL A 318 -4.56 0.33 18.90
CA VAL A 318 -5.11 -0.95 18.43
C VAL A 318 -4.50 -1.34 17.08
N ILE A 319 -4.45 -0.41 16.12
CA ILE A 319 -3.85 -0.65 14.80
C ILE A 319 -2.37 -1.04 14.95
N SER A 320 -1.59 -0.23 15.67
CA SER A 320 -0.16 -0.49 15.88
C SER A 320 0.09 -1.78 16.68
N ALA A 321 -0.72 -2.05 17.70
CA ALA A 321 -0.65 -3.30 18.45
C ALA A 321 -0.95 -4.51 17.56
N THR A 322 -1.94 -4.42 16.67
CA THR A 322 -2.24 -5.49 15.72
C THR A 322 -1.04 -5.81 14.84
N LEU A 323 -0.38 -4.79 14.26
CA LEU A 323 0.79 -4.94 13.41
C LEU A 323 2.00 -5.53 14.17
N ASN A 324 2.16 -5.19 15.45
CA ASN A 324 3.31 -5.62 16.24
C ASN A 324 3.12 -6.94 16.99
N LYS A 325 1.88 -7.38 17.24
CA LYS A 325 1.57 -8.61 18.00
C LYS A 325 1.10 -9.76 17.12
N THR A 326 0.88 -9.51 15.83
CA THR A 326 0.43 -10.53 14.87
C THR A 326 1.31 -10.54 13.62
N ALA A 327 1.01 -11.42 12.66
CA ALA A 327 1.68 -11.47 11.37
C ALA A 327 1.01 -10.54 10.32
N ALA A 328 0.09 -9.66 10.72
CA ALA A 328 -0.52 -8.71 9.83
C ALA A 328 0.50 -7.63 9.42
N ASP A 329 0.54 -7.29 8.14
CA ASP A 329 1.27 -6.14 7.62
C ASP A 329 0.34 -4.93 7.45
N PHE A 330 0.95 -3.75 7.31
CA PHE A 330 0.20 -2.49 7.27
C PHE A 330 -0.80 -2.43 6.09
N ASP A 331 -0.34 -2.80 4.90
CA ASP A 331 -1.17 -2.73 3.69
C ASP A 331 -2.28 -3.79 3.74
N GLY A 332 -1.95 -4.99 4.19
CA GLY A 332 -2.92 -6.07 4.39
C GLY A 332 -3.96 -5.74 5.45
N LEU A 333 -3.59 -5.06 6.54
CA LEU A 333 -4.54 -4.63 7.56
C LEU A 333 -5.47 -3.54 7.02
N ASN A 334 -4.94 -2.56 6.30
CA ASN A 334 -5.73 -1.51 5.65
C ASN A 334 -6.75 -2.11 4.65
N ASP A 335 -6.30 -3.02 3.81
CA ASP A 335 -7.18 -3.70 2.84
C ASP A 335 -8.27 -4.50 3.55
N ALA A 336 -7.91 -5.31 4.56
CA ALA A 336 -8.87 -6.11 5.30
C ALA A 336 -9.92 -5.22 5.99
N LEU A 337 -9.51 -4.15 6.69
CA LEU A 337 -10.42 -3.23 7.37
C LEU A 337 -11.36 -2.51 6.40
N THR A 338 -10.90 -2.16 5.21
CA THR A 338 -11.75 -1.55 4.17
C THR A 338 -12.96 -2.43 3.83
N TYR A 339 -12.79 -3.75 3.79
CA TYR A 339 -13.88 -4.69 3.51
C TYR A 339 -14.76 -5.00 4.73
N ILE A 340 -14.16 -5.05 5.92
CA ILE A 340 -14.84 -5.57 7.12
C ILE A 340 -15.52 -4.47 7.93
N ALA A 341 -14.88 -3.30 8.09
CA ALA A 341 -15.26 -2.33 9.11
C ALA A 341 -16.75 -1.91 9.09
N PRO A 342 -17.37 -1.60 7.93
CA PRO A 342 -18.79 -1.24 7.90
C PRO A 342 -19.71 -2.39 8.36
N VAL A 343 -19.35 -3.63 8.01
CA VAL A 343 -20.13 -4.82 8.37
C VAL A 343 -19.93 -5.17 9.83
N ALA A 344 -18.70 -5.10 10.33
CA ALA A 344 -18.37 -5.35 11.73
C ALA A 344 -19.15 -4.39 12.67
N LYS A 345 -19.14 -3.08 12.33
CA LYS A 345 -19.94 -2.09 13.07
C LYS A 345 -21.42 -2.48 13.14
N ASN A 346 -22.03 -2.81 12.00
CA ASN A 346 -23.43 -3.19 11.94
C ASN A 346 -23.73 -4.50 12.70
N ALA A 347 -22.76 -5.39 12.76
CA ALA A 347 -22.84 -6.64 13.49
C ALA A 347 -22.55 -6.50 14.99
N GLY A 348 -22.24 -5.30 15.49
CA GLY A 348 -21.88 -5.04 16.88
C GLY A 348 -20.50 -5.61 17.28
N VAL A 349 -19.61 -5.84 16.30
CA VAL A 349 -18.24 -6.31 16.51
C VAL A 349 -17.34 -5.10 16.63
N SER A 350 -16.57 -5.01 17.70
CA SER A 350 -15.69 -3.88 17.97
C SER A 350 -14.46 -3.87 17.05
N VAL A 351 -13.71 -2.74 17.03
CA VAL A 351 -12.47 -2.63 16.25
C VAL A 351 -11.42 -3.63 16.76
N GLU A 352 -11.31 -3.83 18.07
CA GLU A 352 -10.36 -4.76 18.69
C GLU A 352 -10.68 -6.22 18.32
N GLN A 353 -11.95 -6.58 18.34
CA GLN A 353 -12.39 -7.91 17.89
C GLN A 353 -12.14 -8.11 16.40
N THR A 354 -12.37 -7.06 15.60
CA THR A 354 -12.15 -7.10 14.14
C THR A 354 -10.67 -7.28 13.82
N THR A 355 -9.80 -6.51 14.47
CA THR A 355 -8.35 -6.62 14.27
C THR A 355 -7.78 -7.91 14.85
N ALA A 356 -8.36 -8.45 15.93
CA ALA A 356 -8.03 -9.76 16.46
C ALA A 356 -8.31 -10.88 15.45
N MET A 357 -9.45 -10.83 14.75
CA MET A 357 -9.77 -11.77 13.66
C MET A 357 -8.78 -11.66 12.50
N ILE A 358 -8.47 -10.43 12.05
CA ILE A 358 -7.49 -10.21 10.98
C ILE A 358 -6.12 -10.73 11.40
N GLY A 359 -5.68 -10.42 12.62
CA GLY A 359 -4.41 -10.89 13.16
C GLY A 359 -4.31 -12.40 13.29
N ALA A 360 -5.39 -13.06 13.70
CA ALA A 360 -5.46 -14.52 13.77
C ALA A 360 -5.39 -15.16 12.37
N LEU A 361 -6.05 -14.60 11.38
CA LEU A 361 -5.99 -15.05 9.99
C LEU A 361 -4.60 -14.83 9.38
N ALA A 362 -3.97 -13.70 9.68
CA ALA A 362 -2.62 -13.39 9.21
C ALA A 362 -1.58 -14.40 9.72
N LYS A 363 -1.72 -14.89 10.94
CA LYS A 363 -0.87 -15.97 11.49
C LYS A 363 -0.92 -17.26 10.68
N GLU A 364 -2.05 -17.56 10.06
CA GLU A 364 -2.24 -18.73 9.17
C GLU A 364 -2.00 -18.38 7.68
N GLY A 365 -1.45 -17.19 7.39
CA GLY A 365 -1.10 -16.75 6.05
C GLY A 365 -2.25 -16.17 5.22
N THR A 366 -3.43 -15.93 5.82
CA THR A 366 -4.55 -15.28 5.16
C THR A 366 -4.51 -13.79 5.51
N THR A 367 -4.12 -12.93 4.56
CA THR A 367 -3.94 -11.48 4.76
C THR A 367 -4.73 -10.66 3.75
N GLY A 368 -4.75 -9.33 3.94
CA GLY A 368 -5.29 -8.38 3.00
C GLY A 368 -6.78 -8.59 2.69
N SER A 369 -7.14 -8.37 1.44
CA SER A 369 -8.52 -8.49 0.96
C SER A 369 -9.11 -9.89 1.13
N MET A 370 -8.28 -10.95 1.16
CA MET A 370 -8.76 -12.32 1.42
C MET A 370 -9.28 -12.46 2.86
N ALA A 371 -8.52 -11.99 3.85
CA ALA A 371 -8.97 -11.95 5.24
C ALA A 371 -10.24 -11.09 5.37
N GLY A 372 -10.22 -9.92 4.73
CA GLY A 372 -11.34 -8.98 4.70
C GLY A 372 -12.63 -9.60 4.15
N THR A 373 -12.55 -10.21 2.99
CA THR A 373 -13.69 -10.86 2.33
C THR A 373 -14.21 -12.05 3.14
N GLY A 374 -13.31 -12.87 3.68
CA GLY A 374 -13.67 -14.03 4.50
C GLY A 374 -14.46 -13.63 5.75
N VAL A 375 -13.92 -12.69 6.55
CA VAL A 375 -14.61 -12.24 7.79
C VAL A 375 -15.92 -11.52 7.45
N ARG A 376 -15.93 -10.65 6.44
CA ARG A 376 -17.14 -9.98 5.98
C ARG A 376 -18.23 -10.98 5.62
N ALA A 377 -17.91 -12.01 4.83
CA ALA A 377 -18.87 -13.04 4.44
C ALA A 377 -19.39 -13.82 5.66
N MET A 378 -18.52 -14.14 6.61
CA MET A 378 -18.91 -14.81 7.85
C MET A 378 -19.89 -13.97 8.66
N LEU A 379 -19.59 -12.68 8.87
CA LEU A 379 -20.46 -11.79 9.63
C LEU A 379 -21.84 -11.63 8.99
N LEU A 380 -21.89 -11.37 7.68
CA LEU A 380 -23.14 -11.21 6.95
C LEU A 380 -24.01 -12.47 7.00
N ARG A 381 -23.40 -13.65 6.82
CA ARG A 381 -24.14 -14.93 6.82
C ARG A 381 -24.60 -15.37 8.21
N VAL A 382 -23.88 -14.99 9.25
CA VAL A 382 -24.32 -15.22 10.64
C VAL A 382 -25.41 -14.22 11.04
N GLN A 383 -25.32 -12.98 10.61
CA GLN A 383 -26.28 -11.92 10.90
C GLN A 383 -27.63 -12.20 10.23
N ALA A 384 -27.64 -12.68 8.99
CA ALA A 384 -28.84 -12.95 8.22
C ALA A 384 -28.71 -14.29 7.45
N PRO A 385 -28.74 -15.43 8.16
CA PRO A 385 -28.63 -16.72 7.51
C PRO A 385 -29.91 -17.03 6.70
N THR A 386 -29.75 -17.49 5.47
CA THR A 386 -30.86 -17.83 4.56
C THR A 386 -30.73 -19.24 4.00
N GLY A 387 -31.84 -19.84 3.57
CA GLY A 387 -31.87 -21.12 2.87
C GLY A 387 -31.18 -22.26 3.63
N GLU A 388 -30.24 -22.92 2.96
CA GLU A 388 -29.51 -24.06 3.53
C GLU A 388 -28.57 -23.66 4.69
N ALA A 389 -28.03 -22.42 4.68
CA ALA A 389 -27.23 -21.92 5.80
C ALA A 389 -28.06 -21.83 7.10
N PHE A 390 -29.31 -21.36 7.02
CA PHE A 390 -30.19 -21.31 8.17
C PHE A 390 -30.53 -22.71 8.70
N LYS A 391 -30.80 -23.68 7.81
CA LYS A 391 -31.02 -25.06 8.19
C LYS A 391 -29.80 -25.68 8.88
N ALA A 392 -28.63 -25.51 8.29
CA ALA A 392 -27.37 -26.02 8.82
C ALA A 392 -27.05 -25.46 10.23
N ILE A 393 -27.24 -24.15 10.44
CA ILE A 393 -27.06 -23.51 11.76
C ILE A 393 -28.08 -24.08 12.78
N LYS A 394 -29.35 -24.29 12.37
CA LYS A 394 -30.40 -24.87 13.21
C LYS A 394 -30.11 -26.33 13.57
N GLU A 395 -29.62 -27.13 12.63
CA GLU A 395 -29.20 -28.53 12.87
C GLU A 395 -28.05 -28.60 13.87
N LEU A 396 -27.12 -27.65 13.84
CA LEU A 396 -26.04 -27.53 14.82
C LEU A 396 -26.54 -27.05 16.20
N GLY A 397 -27.83 -26.63 16.32
CA GLY A 397 -28.38 -26.11 17.56
C GLY A 397 -27.82 -24.76 17.98
N VAL A 398 -27.22 -24.02 17.07
CA VAL A 398 -26.57 -22.72 17.33
C VAL A 398 -27.59 -21.59 17.12
N LYS A 399 -27.64 -20.65 18.05
CA LYS A 399 -28.44 -19.43 17.95
C LYS A 399 -27.54 -18.26 17.51
N THR A 400 -27.88 -17.62 16.40
CA THR A 400 -27.14 -16.48 15.89
C THR A 400 -27.61 -15.12 16.42
N SER A 401 -28.90 -15.06 16.84
CA SER A 401 -29.56 -13.85 17.36
C SER A 401 -30.05 -14.03 18.80
N ASP A 402 -30.15 -12.92 19.51
CA ASP A 402 -30.80 -12.84 20.82
C ASP A 402 -32.32 -12.71 20.69
N SER A 403 -33.03 -12.59 21.82
CA SER A 403 -34.48 -12.43 21.88
C SER A 403 -34.99 -11.12 21.27
N ARG A 404 -34.12 -10.13 21.06
CA ARG A 404 -34.43 -8.83 20.45
C ARG A 404 -34.09 -8.78 18.96
N GLY A 405 -33.55 -9.87 18.39
CA GLY A 405 -33.14 -9.96 16.99
C GLY A 405 -31.73 -9.41 16.71
N ASN A 406 -30.98 -8.99 17.72
CA ASN A 406 -29.57 -8.58 17.52
C ASN A 406 -28.68 -9.80 17.37
N MET A 407 -27.59 -9.66 16.61
CA MET A 407 -26.57 -10.70 16.52
C MET A 407 -25.93 -10.92 17.91
N ARG A 408 -25.84 -12.17 18.32
CA ARG A 408 -25.11 -12.55 19.54
C ARG A 408 -23.61 -12.36 19.35
N PRO A 409 -22.82 -12.25 20.43
CA PRO A 409 -21.37 -12.08 20.31
C PRO A 409 -20.76 -13.11 19.36
N PHE A 410 -20.07 -12.62 18.33
CA PHE A 410 -19.62 -13.44 17.21
C PHE A 410 -18.71 -14.60 17.64
N PHE A 411 -17.77 -14.35 18.56
CA PHE A 411 -16.87 -15.39 19.07
C PHE A 411 -17.63 -16.47 19.86
N THR A 412 -18.69 -16.10 20.54
CA THR A 412 -19.59 -17.07 21.22
C THR A 412 -20.26 -17.99 20.21
N ILE A 413 -20.74 -17.43 19.10
CA ILE A 413 -21.35 -18.22 18.02
C ILE A 413 -20.35 -19.20 17.43
N LEU A 414 -19.11 -18.75 17.16
CA LEU A 414 -18.05 -19.61 16.64
C LEU A 414 -17.69 -20.74 17.62
N LYS A 415 -17.60 -20.43 18.91
CA LYS A 415 -17.37 -21.43 19.98
C LYS A 415 -18.49 -22.47 20.05
N GLU A 416 -19.73 -22.03 19.95
CA GLU A 416 -20.90 -22.94 19.97
C GLU A 416 -20.92 -23.84 18.73
N MET A 417 -20.59 -23.32 17.55
CA MET A 417 -20.47 -24.13 16.33
C MET A 417 -19.39 -25.21 16.49
N GLN A 418 -18.22 -24.86 16.99
CA GLN A 418 -17.15 -25.81 17.22
C GLN A 418 -17.55 -26.88 18.23
N LYS A 419 -18.16 -26.49 19.37
CA LYS A 419 -18.68 -27.43 20.37
C LYS A 419 -19.75 -28.36 19.78
N SER A 420 -20.57 -27.85 18.86
CA SER A 420 -21.57 -28.69 18.17
C SER A 420 -20.91 -29.72 17.26
N PHE A 421 -19.84 -29.36 16.56
CA PHE A 421 -19.06 -30.30 15.75
C PHE A 421 -18.48 -31.43 16.61
N GLU A 422 -17.90 -31.09 17.76
CA GLU A 422 -17.33 -32.05 18.72
C GLU A 422 -18.41 -32.95 19.33
N LYS A 423 -19.53 -32.36 19.79
CA LYS A 423 -20.66 -33.09 20.38
C LYS A 423 -21.25 -34.11 19.40
N ASN A 424 -21.41 -33.72 18.14
CA ASN A 424 -21.95 -34.57 17.09
C ASN A 424 -20.88 -35.47 16.45
N LYS A 425 -19.64 -35.46 16.94
CA LYS A 425 -18.51 -36.25 16.44
C LYS A 425 -18.31 -36.13 14.92
N LEU A 426 -18.49 -34.91 14.37
CA LEU A 426 -18.38 -34.68 12.93
C LEU A 426 -16.93 -34.80 12.49
N GLY A 427 -16.69 -35.62 11.47
CA GLY A 427 -15.38 -35.72 10.82
C GLY A 427 -15.05 -34.47 10.01
N THR A 428 -13.77 -34.29 9.66
CA THR A 428 -13.29 -33.08 8.95
C THR A 428 -14.03 -32.80 7.62
N ALA A 429 -14.44 -33.82 6.90
CA ALA A 429 -15.21 -33.67 5.66
C ALA A 429 -16.62 -33.10 5.92
N GLN A 430 -17.28 -33.59 6.96
CA GLN A 430 -18.60 -33.10 7.38
C GLN A 430 -18.53 -31.68 7.91
N GLN A 431 -17.52 -31.37 8.74
CA GLN A 431 -17.27 -30.00 9.20
C GLN A 431 -17.05 -29.04 8.02
N ALA A 432 -16.26 -29.45 7.03
CA ALA A 432 -16.02 -28.65 5.82
C ALA A 432 -17.31 -28.42 5.01
N GLU A 433 -18.21 -29.41 4.95
CA GLU A 433 -19.50 -29.30 4.29
C GLU A 433 -20.41 -28.28 5.00
N TYR A 434 -20.52 -28.36 6.34
CA TYR A 434 -21.24 -27.37 7.13
C TYR A 434 -20.66 -25.97 6.96
N LEU A 435 -19.33 -25.82 7.04
CA LEU A 435 -18.69 -24.51 6.90
C LEU A 435 -18.89 -23.89 5.50
N LYS A 436 -18.84 -24.70 4.46
CA LYS A 436 -19.15 -24.25 3.09
C LYS A 436 -20.62 -23.87 2.94
N THR A 437 -21.52 -24.63 3.54
CA THR A 437 -22.96 -24.36 3.50
C THR A 437 -23.29 -23.06 4.25
N ILE A 438 -22.71 -22.88 5.44
CA ILE A 438 -22.99 -21.72 6.30
C ILE A 438 -22.28 -20.46 5.78
N PHE A 439 -20.98 -20.52 5.52
CA PHE A 439 -20.16 -19.35 5.24
C PHE A 439 -19.82 -19.15 3.76
N GLY A 440 -20.08 -20.15 2.93
CA GLY A 440 -19.67 -20.18 1.54
C GLY A 440 -18.24 -20.70 1.35
N GLU A 441 -17.92 -21.06 0.12
CA GLU A 441 -16.62 -21.68 -0.22
C GLU A 441 -15.45 -20.74 0.06
N GLU A 442 -15.64 -19.45 -0.19
CA GLU A 442 -14.61 -18.41 -0.02
C GLU A 442 -14.24 -18.16 1.45
N ALA A 443 -15.20 -18.23 2.36
CA ALA A 443 -15.00 -17.99 3.78
C ALA A 443 -14.77 -19.25 4.62
N ALA A 444 -14.94 -20.43 4.04
CA ALA A 444 -14.84 -21.69 4.80
C ALA A 444 -13.45 -21.90 5.44
N SER A 445 -12.36 -21.51 4.77
CA SER A 445 -11.01 -21.59 5.35
C SER A 445 -10.83 -20.60 6.49
N SER A 446 -11.29 -19.37 6.34
CA SER A 446 -11.27 -18.35 7.40
C SER A 446 -12.10 -18.80 8.60
N ALA A 447 -13.24 -19.46 8.36
CA ALA A 447 -14.09 -19.99 9.42
C ALA A 447 -13.38 -21.07 10.25
N VAL A 448 -12.65 -22.00 9.63
CA VAL A 448 -11.83 -22.99 10.34
C VAL A 448 -10.84 -22.32 11.27
N THR A 449 -10.07 -21.34 10.76
CA THR A 449 -9.06 -20.62 11.55
C THR A 449 -9.70 -19.85 12.70
N LEU A 450 -10.77 -19.10 12.44
CA LEU A 450 -11.42 -18.28 13.47
C LEU A 450 -12.16 -19.12 14.52
N MET A 451 -12.78 -20.23 14.15
CA MET A 451 -13.41 -21.15 15.10
C MET A 451 -12.36 -21.79 16.02
N LYS A 452 -11.23 -22.24 15.46
CA LYS A 452 -10.10 -22.72 16.22
C LYS A 452 -9.54 -21.63 17.15
N GLY A 453 -9.36 -20.41 16.65
CA GLY A 453 -8.91 -19.27 17.43
C GLY A 453 -9.89 -18.87 18.54
N ALA A 454 -11.20 -18.94 18.29
CA ALA A 454 -12.22 -18.69 19.29
C ALA A 454 -12.20 -19.76 20.41
N THR A 455 -12.06 -21.02 20.04
CA THR A 455 -12.09 -22.15 21.01
C THR A 455 -10.82 -22.24 21.83
N SER A 456 -9.65 -21.95 21.23
CA SER A 456 -8.36 -21.93 21.94
C SER A 456 -8.16 -20.71 22.86
N GLY A 457 -9.07 -19.72 22.80
CA GLY A 457 -8.91 -18.45 23.53
C GLY A 457 -8.09 -17.39 22.82
N LEU A 458 -7.43 -17.71 21.71
CA LEU A 458 -6.57 -16.78 20.97
C LEU A 458 -7.27 -15.46 20.60
N LEU A 459 -8.53 -15.53 20.14
CA LEU A 459 -9.29 -14.32 19.76
C LEU A 459 -9.63 -13.45 20.98
N ASP A 460 -9.95 -14.08 22.11
CA ASP A 460 -10.22 -13.36 23.35
C ASP A 460 -8.95 -12.70 23.89
N ASP A 461 -7.82 -13.41 23.87
CA ASP A 461 -6.53 -12.90 24.33
C ASP A 461 -6.02 -11.75 23.46
N LEU A 462 -6.13 -11.85 22.13
CA LEU A 462 -5.79 -10.77 21.23
C LEU A 462 -6.72 -9.56 21.46
N THR A 463 -8.04 -9.78 21.55
CA THR A 463 -8.99 -8.71 21.82
C THR A 463 -8.67 -7.99 23.13
N LYS A 464 -8.41 -8.73 24.20
CA LYS A 464 -8.02 -8.16 25.48
C LYS A 464 -6.71 -7.37 25.38
N THR A 465 -5.72 -7.91 24.67
CA THR A 465 -4.44 -7.22 24.41
C THR A 465 -4.68 -5.90 23.70
N PHE A 466 -5.55 -5.86 22.70
CA PHE A 466 -5.86 -4.65 21.96
C PHE A 466 -6.70 -3.65 22.76
N GLN A 467 -7.62 -4.11 23.58
CA GLN A 467 -8.36 -3.26 24.53
C GLN A 467 -7.45 -2.60 25.58
N GLN A 468 -6.31 -3.21 25.88
CA GLN A 468 -5.34 -2.73 26.85
C GLN A 468 -4.11 -2.08 26.16
N SER A 469 -4.23 -1.66 24.90
CA SER A 469 -3.11 -1.13 24.13
C SER A 469 -2.88 0.37 24.31
N ASP A 470 -3.64 1.06 25.12
CA ASP A 470 -3.54 2.52 25.32
C ASP A 470 -2.10 2.95 25.64
N GLY A 471 -1.59 3.91 24.86
CA GLY A 471 -0.24 4.45 24.98
C GLY A 471 0.86 3.55 24.40
N SER A 472 0.53 2.35 23.94
CA SER A 472 1.53 1.36 23.46
C SER A 472 2.29 1.83 22.22
N THR A 473 1.66 2.56 21.31
CA THR A 473 2.32 3.10 20.10
C THR A 473 3.38 4.11 20.47
N GLY A 474 3.06 5.06 21.38
CA GLY A 474 4.03 6.05 21.86
C GLY A 474 5.21 5.41 22.60
N ALA A 475 4.96 4.38 23.42
CA ALA A 475 6.01 3.63 24.08
C ALA A 475 6.92 2.90 23.08
N LEU A 476 6.33 2.30 22.03
CA LEU A 476 7.08 1.64 20.95
C LEU A 476 7.96 2.62 20.19
N VAL A 477 7.44 3.81 19.84
CA VAL A 477 8.19 4.88 19.16
C VAL A 477 9.42 5.29 19.96
N LYS A 478 9.27 5.51 21.28
CA LYS A 478 10.40 5.86 22.15
C LYS A 478 11.52 4.83 22.08
N VAL A 479 11.18 3.54 22.15
CA VAL A 479 12.18 2.45 22.08
C VAL A 479 12.82 2.36 20.69
N GLN A 480 12.01 2.52 19.64
CA GLN A 480 12.51 2.43 18.26
C GLN A 480 13.39 3.61 17.84
N GLN A 481 13.20 4.78 18.45
CA GLN A 481 13.98 5.98 18.15
C GLN A 481 15.16 6.19 19.10
N ASP A 482 15.28 5.43 20.17
CA ASP A 482 16.41 5.49 21.10
C ASP A 482 17.66 4.81 20.49
N ASN A 483 18.16 5.41 19.42
CA ASN A 483 19.36 4.97 18.71
C ASN A 483 19.85 6.04 17.73
N LEU A 484 21.09 5.88 17.24
CA LEU A 484 21.71 6.82 16.30
C LEU A 484 20.85 7.10 15.04
N GLY A 485 20.06 6.14 14.57
CA GLY A 485 19.16 6.35 13.43
C GLY A 485 17.99 7.30 13.75
N GLY A 486 17.47 7.23 14.98
CA GLY A 486 16.50 8.19 15.52
C GLY A 486 17.10 9.59 15.62
N ASP A 487 18.30 9.70 16.22
CA ASP A 487 19.03 10.97 16.34
C ASP A 487 19.27 11.64 14.97
N PHE A 488 19.61 10.86 13.95
CA PHE A 488 19.75 11.39 12.58
C PHE A 488 18.45 11.89 11.98
N LYS A 489 17.33 11.25 12.25
CA LYS A 489 16.01 11.72 11.79
C LYS A 489 15.62 13.02 12.47
N GLU A 490 15.88 13.14 13.79
CA GLU A 490 15.65 14.36 14.53
C GLU A 490 16.55 15.50 14.03
N LEU A 491 17.82 15.23 13.76
CA LEU A 491 18.74 16.19 13.16
C LEU A 491 18.26 16.68 11.79
N GLN A 492 17.78 15.77 10.94
CA GLN A 492 17.20 16.13 9.64
C GLN A 492 15.96 17.01 9.81
N SER A 493 15.06 16.65 10.73
CA SER A 493 13.87 17.43 11.03
C SER A 493 14.23 18.83 11.52
N ALA A 494 15.22 18.97 12.39
CA ALA A 494 15.72 20.26 12.85
C ALA A 494 16.32 21.11 11.71
N GLN A 495 17.02 20.52 10.75
CA GLN A 495 17.50 21.23 9.56
C GLN A 495 16.34 21.73 8.68
N GLU A 496 15.30 20.90 8.50
CA GLU A 496 14.10 21.28 7.75
C GLU A 496 13.30 22.38 8.47
N ALA A 497 13.27 22.36 9.80
CA ALA A 497 12.67 23.43 10.63
C ALA A 497 13.36 24.78 10.39
N ILE A 498 14.71 24.82 10.39
CA ILE A 498 15.48 26.03 10.07
C ILE A 498 15.13 26.54 8.66
N GLY A 499 15.06 25.64 7.68
CA GLY A 499 14.69 26.01 6.31
C GLY A 499 13.28 26.58 6.21
N THR A 500 12.35 26.05 7.01
CA THR A 500 10.96 26.53 7.07
C THR A 500 10.87 27.90 7.74
N ASP A 501 11.61 28.14 8.82
CA ASP A 501 11.69 29.44 9.48
C ASP A 501 12.24 30.52 8.58
N LEU A 502 13.33 30.20 7.87
CA LEU A 502 13.93 31.11 6.92
C LEU A 502 12.98 31.44 5.76
N TYR A 503 12.26 30.43 5.24
CA TYR A 503 11.26 30.65 4.21
C TYR A 503 10.11 31.54 4.71
N ASP A 504 9.58 31.31 5.91
CA ASP A 504 8.49 32.10 6.47
C ASP A 504 8.87 33.58 6.61
N GLN A 505 10.13 33.89 6.97
CA GLN A 505 10.62 35.26 7.02
C GLN A 505 10.76 35.89 5.64
N LEU A 506 11.08 35.12 4.63
CA LEU A 506 11.34 35.58 3.28
C LEU A 506 10.12 35.47 2.33
N ASP A 507 9.03 34.78 2.71
CA ASP A 507 7.89 34.48 1.84
C ASP A 507 7.33 35.73 1.15
N GLY A 508 7.08 36.81 1.91
CA GLY A 508 6.58 38.06 1.37
C GLY A 508 7.50 38.67 0.30
N THR A 509 8.78 38.72 0.60
CA THR A 509 9.82 39.27 -0.30
C THR A 509 10.00 38.39 -1.54
N LEU A 510 10.04 37.07 -1.38
CA LEU A 510 10.18 36.13 -2.49
C LEU A 510 8.95 36.16 -3.41
N ARG A 511 7.74 36.26 -2.86
CA ARG A 511 6.51 36.39 -3.63
C ARG A 511 6.47 37.68 -4.42
N GLN A 512 6.79 38.82 -3.80
CA GLN A 512 6.83 40.11 -4.46
C GLN A 512 7.86 40.08 -5.60
N LEU A 513 9.09 39.62 -5.35
CA LEU A 513 10.13 39.49 -6.38
C LEU A 513 9.68 38.61 -7.54
N THR A 514 9.01 37.49 -7.24
CA THR A 514 8.50 36.58 -8.28
C THR A 514 7.38 37.25 -9.10
N GLN A 515 6.47 37.97 -8.46
CA GLN A 515 5.40 38.71 -9.12
C GLN A 515 5.95 39.84 -10.01
N ASP A 516 6.88 40.64 -9.49
CA ASP A 516 7.52 41.74 -10.22
C ASP A 516 8.31 41.21 -11.42
N THR A 517 9.07 40.10 -11.24
CA THR A 517 9.78 39.44 -12.32
C THR A 517 8.83 38.91 -13.38
N THR A 518 7.72 38.30 -12.97
CA THR A 518 6.67 37.79 -13.88
C THR A 518 6.05 38.94 -14.66
N ALA A 519 5.66 40.04 -13.99
CA ALA A 519 5.11 41.23 -14.64
C ALA A 519 6.09 41.83 -15.65
N PHE A 520 7.37 41.91 -15.30
CA PHE A 520 8.42 42.36 -16.21
C PHE A 520 8.55 41.43 -17.42
N LEU A 521 8.63 40.11 -17.23
CA LEU A 521 8.71 39.14 -18.34
C LEU A 521 7.50 39.22 -19.27
N LEU A 522 6.30 39.38 -18.73
CA LEU A 522 5.08 39.57 -19.52
C LEU A 522 5.12 40.90 -20.30
N THR A 523 5.74 41.94 -19.75
CA THR A 523 5.92 43.21 -20.44
C THR A 523 6.92 43.07 -21.58
N VAL A 524 8.02 42.34 -21.37
CA VAL A 524 9.01 42.00 -22.41
C VAL A 524 8.36 41.14 -23.50
N ASP A 525 7.56 40.15 -23.14
CA ASP A 525 6.83 39.31 -24.11
C ASP A 525 5.87 40.14 -24.98
N LYS A 526 5.06 41.02 -24.38
CA LYS A 526 4.21 41.95 -25.09
C LYS A 526 4.99 42.89 -26.03
N TRP A 527 6.15 43.35 -25.57
CA TRP A 527 7.04 44.20 -26.40
C TRP A 527 7.58 43.41 -27.60
N ILE A 528 8.03 42.17 -27.39
CA ILE A 528 8.48 41.25 -28.44
C ILE A 528 7.37 41.03 -29.47
N GLN A 529 6.14 40.78 -29.01
CA GLN A 529 4.97 40.58 -29.89
C GLN A 529 4.61 41.84 -30.66
N ALA A 530 4.75 43.00 -30.05
CA ALA A 530 4.48 44.29 -30.68
C ALA A 530 5.59 44.76 -31.67
N ASN A 531 6.82 44.22 -31.53
CA ASN A 531 7.97 44.63 -32.34
C ASN A 531 8.74 43.43 -32.90
N PRO A 532 8.10 42.53 -33.70
CA PRO A 532 8.70 41.27 -34.13
C PRO A 532 9.95 41.44 -34.99
N GLU A 533 10.03 42.49 -35.83
CA GLU A 533 11.19 42.75 -36.66
C GLU A 533 12.40 43.23 -35.84
N LEU A 534 12.18 44.09 -34.84
CA LEU A 534 13.18 44.57 -33.91
C LEU A 534 13.67 43.43 -33.02
N ALA A 535 12.73 42.61 -32.45
CA ALA A 535 13.05 41.45 -31.64
C ALA A 535 13.84 40.41 -32.45
N GLY A 536 13.47 40.14 -33.70
CA GLY A 536 14.19 39.29 -34.64
C GLY A 536 15.57 39.86 -35.02
N GLY A 537 15.68 41.18 -35.12
CA GLY A 537 16.97 41.89 -35.33
C GLY A 537 17.89 41.75 -34.12
N ILE A 538 17.39 41.96 -32.92
CA ILE A 538 18.12 41.80 -31.66
C ILE A 538 18.54 40.32 -31.45
N ALA A 539 17.65 39.38 -31.76
CA ALA A 539 17.96 37.96 -31.68
C ALA A 539 19.08 37.55 -32.65
N ARG A 540 19.04 38.09 -33.90
CA ARG A 540 20.13 37.88 -34.87
C ARG A 540 21.45 38.56 -34.47
N ALA A 541 21.37 39.74 -33.89
CA ALA A 541 22.54 40.44 -33.37
C ALA A 541 23.12 39.76 -32.11
N ALA A 542 22.28 39.15 -31.28
CA ALA A 542 22.69 38.36 -30.11
C ALA A 542 23.39 37.06 -30.53
N VAL A 543 22.96 36.42 -31.62
CA VAL A 543 23.66 35.27 -32.21
C VAL A 543 25.00 35.70 -32.82
N ALA A 544 25.12 36.95 -33.30
CA ALA A 544 26.37 37.54 -33.81
C ALA A 544 27.31 38.10 -32.73
N GLY A 545 26.95 38.02 -31.46
CA GLY A 545 27.83 38.32 -30.33
C GLY A 545 27.51 39.57 -29.53
N LEU A 546 27.27 39.40 -28.24
CA LEU A 546 27.62 40.31 -27.13
C LEU A 546 26.66 41.41 -26.65
N ILE A 547 25.57 41.75 -27.29
CA ILE A 547 24.74 42.87 -26.79
C ILE A 547 23.54 42.40 -25.94
N PHE A 548 23.08 41.16 -26.12
CA PHE A 548 21.98 40.60 -25.33
C PHE A 548 22.42 40.22 -23.88
N VAL A 549 23.69 39.94 -23.70
CA VAL A 549 24.28 39.71 -22.36
C VAL A 549 24.23 41.00 -21.51
N GLY A 550 24.25 42.17 -22.09
CA GLY A 550 24.11 43.45 -21.38
C GLY A 550 22.70 43.70 -20.85
N ALA A 551 21.65 43.32 -21.62
CA ALA A 551 20.26 43.49 -21.19
C ALA A 551 19.82 42.43 -20.15
N LEU A 552 20.22 41.17 -20.35
CA LEU A 552 20.05 40.12 -19.33
C LEU A 552 20.97 40.32 -18.12
N GLY A 553 22.15 40.92 -18.33
CA GLY A 553 23.04 41.35 -17.27
C GLY A 553 22.45 42.46 -16.39
N ALA A 554 21.63 43.37 -16.97
CA ALA A 554 20.90 44.37 -16.18
C ALA A 554 19.80 43.75 -15.32
N ILE A 555 19.11 42.71 -15.81
CA ILE A 555 18.17 41.92 -15.01
C ILE A 555 18.90 41.14 -13.90
N GLY A 556 20.06 40.58 -14.23
CA GLY A 556 20.93 39.93 -13.28
C GLY A 556 21.52 40.92 -12.24
N LEU A 557 21.76 42.16 -12.63
CA LEU A 557 22.25 43.19 -11.72
C LEU A 557 21.20 43.70 -10.72
N ILE A 558 19.90 43.60 -11.02
CA ILE A 558 18.84 43.97 -10.09
C ILE A 558 18.45 42.77 -9.19
N ALA A 559 18.46 41.55 -9.71
CA ALA A 559 18.21 40.32 -8.93
C ALA A 559 19.45 39.84 -8.16
N TRP A 560 20.65 40.21 -8.64
CA TRP A 560 21.94 39.73 -8.11
C TRP A 560 22.23 40.17 -6.66
N PRO A 561 21.96 41.40 -6.19
CA PRO A 561 22.22 41.77 -4.81
C PRO A 561 21.31 41.01 -3.82
N VAL A 562 20.05 40.74 -4.22
CA VAL A 562 19.10 39.97 -3.39
C VAL A 562 19.54 38.50 -3.34
N MET A 563 19.90 37.92 -4.48
CA MET A 563 20.42 36.55 -4.55
C MET A 563 21.80 36.41 -3.90
N ALA A 564 22.68 37.40 -4.03
CA ALA A 564 23.97 37.43 -3.37
C ALA A 564 23.83 37.60 -1.85
N GLY A 565 22.87 38.40 -1.39
CA GLY A 565 22.53 38.56 0.03
C GLY A 565 22.00 37.25 0.65
N ILE A 566 21.11 36.56 -0.05
CA ILE A 566 20.60 35.23 0.32
C ILE A 566 21.76 34.21 0.30
N ASN A 567 22.62 34.24 -0.71
CA ASN A 567 23.78 33.36 -0.81
C ASN A 567 24.82 33.60 0.30
N ALA A 568 25.02 34.85 0.73
CA ALA A 568 25.91 35.17 1.84
C ALA A 568 25.35 34.65 3.18
N ILE A 569 24.04 34.73 3.39
CA ILE A 569 23.38 34.18 4.57
C ILE A 569 23.46 32.64 4.58
N ILE A 570 23.27 31.98 3.41
CA ILE A 570 23.34 30.54 3.27
C ILE A 570 24.75 30.01 3.34
N ALA A 571 25.74 30.71 2.77
CA ALA A 571 27.14 30.37 2.91
C ALA A 571 27.60 30.52 4.37
N GLY A 572 27.06 31.53 5.09
CA GLY A 572 27.25 31.68 6.54
C GLY A 572 26.65 30.52 7.34
N ALA A 573 25.42 30.07 7.00
CA ALA A 573 24.76 28.92 7.62
C ALA A 573 25.45 27.58 7.27
N GLY A 574 25.93 27.43 6.02
CA GLY A 574 26.69 26.24 5.58
C GLY A 574 28.08 26.16 6.24
N LEU A 575 28.72 27.31 6.49
CA LEU A 575 29.99 27.39 7.23
C LEU A 575 29.78 27.10 8.72
N LEU A 576 28.61 27.42 9.29
CA LEU A 576 28.26 27.03 10.65
C LEU A 576 28.07 25.52 10.78
N ALA A 577 27.45 24.87 9.78
CA ALA A 577 27.29 23.42 9.76
C ALA A 577 28.62 22.65 9.62
N THR A 578 29.62 23.23 8.89
CA THR A 578 30.95 22.67 8.79
C THR A 578 31.90 23.12 9.90
N GLY A 579 31.61 24.26 10.56
CA GLY A 579 32.46 24.86 11.60
C GLY A 579 32.35 24.22 12.99
N PHE A 580 31.31 23.41 13.23
CA PHE A 580 31.21 22.64 14.49
C PHE A 580 32.25 21.52 14.61
N SER A 581 32.98 21.21 13.54
CA SER A 581 34.01 20.18 13.55
C SER A 581 35.43 20.71 13.78
N ILE A 582 35.68 22.02 13.85
CA ILE A 582 36.99 22.60 14.11
C ILE A 582 36.90 23.75 15.11
N ALA A 583 37.29 23.42 16.33
CA ALA A 583 37.59 24.29 17.48
C ALA A 583 37.63 25.81 17.31
N GLY A 584 36.76 26.51 18.01
CA GLY A 584 37.06 27.65 18.91
C GLY A 584 37.59 28.97 18.35
N GLY A 585 37.95 29.11 17.07
CA GLY A 585 38.66 30.30 16.56
C GLY A 585 37.97 31.13 15.46
N ALA A 586 36.87 30.63 14.87
CA ALA A 586 36.32 31.17 13.62
C ALA A 586 35.08 32.08 13.77
N ILE A 587 34.54 32.22 14.96
CA ILE A 587 33.26 32.97 15.18
C ILE A 587 33.44 34.48 14.97
N THR A 588 34.59 35.03 15.24
CA THR A 588 34.90 36.48 15.06
C THR A 588 35.10 36.87 13.59
N GLY A 589 35.50 35.94 12.71
CA GLY A 589 35.66 36.18 11.27
C GLY A 589 34.32 36.17 10.50
N ALA A 590 33.37 35.33 10.90
CA ALA A 590 32.09 35.22 10.23
C ALA A 590 31.14 36.41 10.47
N LEU A 591 31.19 37.02 11.65
CA LEU A 591 30.44 38.24 11.97
C LEU A 591 30.91 39.45 11.17
N GLY A 592 32.22 39.56 10.85
CA GLY A 592 32.77 40.61 10.00
C GLY A 592 32.36 40.53 8.53
N LEU A 593 32.07 39.32 8.03
CA LEU A 593 31.63 39.09 6.64
C LEU A 593 30.13 39.34 6.45
N ILE A 594 29.31 39.28 7.51
CA ILE A 594 27.85 39.53 7.47
C ILE A 594 27.54 41.03 7.50
N THR A 595 28.39 41.84 8.17
CA THR A 595 28.14 43.28 8.31
C THR A 595 28.53 44.10 7.09
N LEU A 596 29.52 43.69 6.29
CA LEU A 596 29.96 44.39 5.11
C LEU A 596 28.93 44.46 3.95
N PRO A 597 28.20 43.39 3.60
CA PRO A 597 27.17 43.46 2.55
C PRO A 597 25.96 44.27 2.94
N VAL A 598 25.55 44.26 4.23
CA VAL A 598 24.40 45.02 4.74
C VAL A 598 24.66 46.52 4.67
N VAL A 599 25.88 46.97 4.94
CA VAL A 599 26.29 48.36 4.81
C VAL A 599 26.37 48.80 3.35
N ALA A 600 26.81 47.92 2.43
CA ALA A 600 26.84 48.20 1.00
C ALA A 600 25.44 48.31 0.37
N VAL A 601 24.49 47.50 0.82
CA VAL A 601 23.10 47.58 0.36
C VAL A 601 22.40 48.82 0.91
N ALA A 602 22.66 49.21 2.16
CA ALA A 602 22.13 50.45 2.73
C ALA A 602 22.68 51.71 2.05
N ALA A 603 23.94 51.70 1.59
CA ALA A 603 24.56 52.79 0.84
C ALA A 603 24.12 52.86 -0.66
N ALA A 604 23.52 51.82 -1.21
CA ALA A 604 23.02 51.79 -2.60
C ALA A 604 21.52 52.14 -2.70
N ILE A 605 20.83 52.30 -1.56
CA ILE A 605 19.40 52.66 -1.47
C ILE A 605 19.23 54.14 -1.11
N VAL A 606 20.26 54.84 -0.70
CA VAL A 606 20.32 56.29 -0.49
C VAL A 606 20.98 56.96 -1.69
#